data_8a20f556ed9c5dc704297a54e6d7e508
#
_entry.id   8a20f556ed9c5dc704297a54e6d7e508
#
_cell.length_a   1.000
_cell.length_b   1.000
_cell.length_c   1.000
_cell.angle_alpha   90.00
_cell.angle_beta   90.00
_cell.angle_gamma   90.00
#
_symmetry.space_group_name_H-M   'P 1'
#
loop_
_entity.id
_entity.type
_entity.pdbx_description
1 polymer ?
#
loop_
_entity_poly.entity_id
_entity_poly.type
_entity_poly.pdbx_seq_one_letter_code
_entity_poly.pdbx_strand_id
1 'polypeptide(L)'
;DEEKVFFRYPGRCKPLLIPASLVKLATASMAFSVLGRDFRFPTEFFLSENDSLLIRGHGDPFLVSEEWQSISERISEYPEVPKTLKGLIFDESLFGDVSNLPGQGRSLNPYDAPNGALVSNFNTIFVHKHQNGKVQSAEPQTPLTPSAVEWSRKLKPGKHRIRIPEGSRNSLRYTTELFSAFLEEKGMRLLSKKPDSRKVKASDRLLFVHYNQRKLDEVVEGMMAYSNNFIANQLLLYGGMKIDGPPAVPKKGLKVLKHHL
;
A
#
# COMPACT_ATOMS: atom_id res chain seq x y z
N ASP A 1 13.63 31.12 -24.39
CA ASP A 1 14.73 30.57 -23.58
C ASP A 1 15.30 29.37 -24.31
N GLU A 2 16.58 29.47 -24.70
CA GLU A 2 17.28 28.35 -25.35
C GLU A 2 17.42 27.21 -24.35
N GLU A 3 16.90 26.02 -24.72
CA GLU A 3 17.10 24.80 -23.93
C GLU A 3 18.61 24.49 -23.82
N LYS A 4 19.22 24.78 -22.68
CA LYS A 4 20.62 24.43 -22.41
C LYS A 4 20.73 22.92 -22.21
N VAL A 5 21.19 22.21 -23.24
CA VAL A 5 21.57 20.80 -23.09
C VAL A 5 22.91 20.74 -22.35
N PHE A 6 22.91 20.34 -21.10
CA PHE A 6 24.11 20.22 -20.27
C PHE A 6 24.99 19.02 -20.64
N PHE A 7 24.36 17.94 -21.10
CA PHE A 7 25.06 16.70 -21.46
C PHE A 7 24.25 15.89 -22.48
N ARG A 8 24.92 15.36 -23.49
CA ARG A 8 24.31 14.48 -24.51
C ARG A 8 25.28 13.40 -24.93
N TYR A 9 24.89 12.14 -24.73
CA TYR A 9 25.66 10.97 -25.17
C TYR A 9 24.68 9.86 -25.65
N PRO A 10 24.94 9.19 -26.77
CA PRO A 10 25.92 9.49 -27.84
C PRO A 10 25.48 10.66 -28.75
N GLY A 11 26.42 11.37 -29.29
CA GLY A 11 26.21 12.65 -29.97
C GLY A 11 25.27 12.64 -31.20
N ARG A 12 25.18 11.57 -31.97
CA ARG A 12 24.40 11.49 -33.24
C ARG A 12 23.37 10.34 -33.28
N CYS A 13 23.38 9.40 -32.38
CA CYS A 13 22.38 8.33 -32.32
C CYS A 13 21.16 8.78 -31.56
N LYS A 14 19.98 8.41 -32.06
CA LYS A 14 18.71 8.44 -31.27
C LYS A 14 18.31 6.98 -30.99
N PRO A 15 19.12 6.20 -30.22
CA PRO A 15 18.70 4.86 -29.88
C PRO A 15 17.45 4.94 -29.01
N LEU A 16 16.46 4.12 -29.33
CA LEU A 16 15.35 3.85 -28.39
C LEU A 16 15.95 3.03 -27.25
N LEU A 17 16.18 3.68 -26.12
CA LEU A 17 16.67 3.04 -24.91
C LEU A 17 15.52 2.73 -23.98
N ILE A 18 15.59 1.58 -23.32
CA ILE A 18 14.67 1.25 -22.22
C ILE A 18 15.17 2.03 -20.99
N PRO A 19 14.39 2.98 -20.47
CA PRO A 19 14.85 3.86 -19.37
C PRO A 19 15.00 3.10 -18.03
N ALA A 20 14.46 1.88 -17.93
CA ALA A 20 14.43 1.10 -16.70
C ALA A 20 13.96 1.95 -15.49
N SER A 21 14.67 1.92 -14.36
CA SER A 21 14.29 2.67 -13.16
C SER A 21 14.40 4.20 -13.30
N LEU A 22 14.99 4.72 -14.35
CA LEU A 22 15.00 6.18 -14.60
C LEU A 22 13.59 6.73 -14.81
N VAL A 23 12.63 5.92 -15.26
CA VAL A 23 11.22 6.32 -15.36
C VAL A 23 10.64 6.80 -14.03
N LYS A 24 11.19 6.38 -12.89
CA LYS A 24 10.76 6.83 -11.56
C LYS A 24 11.00 8.31 -11.31
N LEU A 25 11.99 8.93 -11.99
CA LEU A 25 12.19 10.39 -11.97
C LEU A 25 10.98 11.11 -12.57
N ALA A 26 10.47 10.62 -13.70
CA ALA A 26 9.27 11.16 -14.32
C ALA A 26 8.03 10.95 -13.43
N THR A 27 7.91 9.78 -12.82
CA THR A 27 6.82 9.48 -11.86
C THR A 27 6.88 10.42 -10.63
N ALA A 28 8.08 10.65 -10.08
CA ALA A 28 8.28 11.57 -8.96
C ALA A 28 7.91 13.02 -9.33
N SER A 29 8.39 13.49 -10.47
CA SER A 29 8.08 14.82 -10.99
C SER A 29 6.57 15.02 -11.20
N MET A 30 5.91 14.06 -11.86
CA MET A 30 4.46 14.04 -12.01
C MET A 30 3.73 14.07 -10.65
N ALA A 31 4.14 13.24 -9.70
CA ALA A 31 3.50 13.16 -8.40
C ALA A 31 3.63 14.50 -7.64
N PHE A 32 4.78 15.14 -7.63
CA PHE A 32 4.96 16.45 -7.04
C PHE A 32 4.13 17.55 -7.71
N SER A 33 4.03 17.51 -9.03
CA SER A 33 3.21 18.47 -9.79
C SER A 33 1.72 18.32 -9.50
N VAL A 34 1.23 17.07 -9.39
CA VAL A 34 -0.21 16.77 -9.23
C VAL A 34 -0.66 16.90 -7.77
N LEU A 35 0.17 16.52 -6.82
CA LEU A 35 -0.21 16.39 -5.41
C LEU A 35 0.41 17.46 -4.50
N GLY A 36 1.57 17.99 -4.86
CA GLY A 36 2.37 18.85 -3.99
C GLY A 36 3.24 18.06 -3.02
N ARG A 37 4.36 18.65 -2.58
CA ARG A 37 5.36 17.97 -1.74
C ARG A 37 4.84 17.57 -0.36
N ASP A 38 3.97 18.38 0.22
CA ASP A 38 3.42 18.20 1.56
C ASP A 38 2.20 17.26 1.60
N PHE A 39 1.80 16.70 0.45
CA PHE A 39 0.65 15.79 0.36
C PHE A 39 0.86 14.57 1.25
N ARG A 40 -0.23 14.16 1.94
CA ARG A 40 -0.29 12.97 2.78
C ARG A 40 -1.41 12.07 2.29
N PHE A 41 -1.12 10.79 2.14
CA PHE A 41 -2.11 9.81 1.67
C PHE A 41 -3.18 9.59 2.72
N PRO A 42 -4.47 9.68 2.34
CA PRO A 42 -5.58 9.43 3.25
C PRO A 42 -5.95 7.94 3.31
N THR A 43 -6.53 7.53 4.43
CA THR A 43 -7.29 6.28 4.61
C THR A 43 -8.51 6.62 5.45
N GLU A 44 -9.70 6.26 5.00
CA GLU A 44 -10.95 6.61 5.66
C GLU A 44 -11.47 5.44 6.50
N PHE A 45 -11.96 5.76 7.70
CA PHE A 45 -12.50 4.79 8.66
C PHE A 45 -13.95 5.11 8.97
N PHE A 46 -14.81 4.11 8.83
CA PHE A 46 -16.25 4.21 9.08
C PHE A 46 -16.70 3.14 10.06
N LEU A 47 -17.74 3.43 10.82
CA LEU A 47 -18.48 2.44 11.58
C LEU A 47 -19.76 2.12 10.83
N SER A 48 -19.98 0.84 10.54
CA SER A 48 -21.19 0.36 9.91
C SER A 48 -22.30 0.13 10.94
N GLU A 49 -23.56 0.11 10.51
CA GLU A 49 -24.73 -0.13 11.36
C GLU A 49 -24.68 -1.45 12.14
N ASN A 50 -23.89 -2.40 11.68
CA ASN A 50 -23.75 -3.70 12.33
C ASN A 50 -22.45 -3.84 13.15
N ASP A 51 -21.87 -2.76 13.62
CA ASP A 51 -20.64 -2.73 14.42
C ASP A 51 -19.41 -3.35 13.74
N SER A 52 -19.34 -3.29 12.41
CA SER A 52 -18.11 -3.60 11.68
C SER A 52 -17.35 -2.31 11.38
N LEU A 53 -16.03 -2.37 11.48
CA LEU A 53 -15.18 -1.27 11.06
C LEU A 53 -14.95 -1.37 9.54
N LEU A 54 -15.36 -0.33 8.81
CA LEU A 54 -15.16 -0.26 7.37
C LEU A 54 -14.00 0.69 7.07
N ILE A 55 -13.12 0.27 6.18
CA ILE A 55 -11.88 0.96 5.82
C ILE A 55 -11.88 1.19 4.31
N ARG A 56 -11.86 2.46 3.89
CA ARG A 56 -11.71 2.81 2.48
C ARG A 56 -10.26 3.17 2.20
N GLY A 57 -9.62 2.35 1.35
CA GLY A 57 -8.26 2.58 0.91
C GLY A 57 -8.17 3.56 -0.27
N HIS A 58 -7.20 4.44 -0.20
CA HIS A 58 -6.88 5.40 -1.26
C HIS A 58 -5.56 5.11 -1.96
N GLY A 59 -4.96 3.94 -1.72
CA GLY A 59 -3.68 3.58 -2.33
C GLY A 59 -2.47 4.19 -1.64
N ASP A 60 -2.52 4.36 -0.33
CA ASP A 60 -1.37 4.79 0.46
C ASP A 60 -0.21 3.80 0.31
N PRO A 61 0.94 4.21 -0.25
CA PRO A 61 2.08 3.33 -0.45
C PRO A 61 2.86 3.02 0.84
N PHE A 62 2.63 3.78 1.91
CA PHE A 62 3.33 3.65 3.19
C PHE A 62 2.40 3.33 4.37
N LEU A 63 1.32 2.63 4.13
CA LEU A 63 0.44 2.13 5.21
C LEU A 63 1.13 0.93 5.89
N VAL A 64 2.15 1.26 6.69
CA VAL A 64 3.01 0.29 7.39
C VAL A 64 2.50 0.00 8.80
N SER A 65 3.16 -0.91 9.51
CA SER A 65 2.75 -1.36 10.84
C SER A 65 2.62 -0.23 11.85
N GLU A 66 3.50 0.77 11.79
CA GLU A 66 3.47 1.95 12.66
C GLU A 66 2.22 2.81 12.42
N GLU A 67 1.78 2.92 11.17
CA GLU A 67 0.52 3.60 10.84
C GLU A 67 -0.68 2.81 11.40
N TRP A 68 -0.69 1.49 11.23
CA TRP A 68 -1.74 0.63 11.79
C TRP A 68 -1.80 0.68 13.32
N GLN A 69 -0.65 0.76 13.98
CA GLN A 69 -0.56 0.95 15.42
C GLN A 69 -1.19 2.27 15.84
N SER A 70 -0.80 3.38 15.22
CA SER A 70 -1.36 4.72 15.48
C SER A 70 -2.88 4.77 15.21
N ILE A 71 -3.32 4.13 14.12
CA ILE A 71 -4.75 4.01 13.78
C ILE A 71 -5.50 3.23 14.86
N SER A 72 -4.94 2.13 15.36
CA SER A 72 -5.58 1.31 16.40
C SER A 72 -5.73 2.07 17.72
N GLU A 73 -4.71 2.87 18.09
CA GLU A 73 -4.80 3.79 19.24
C GLU A 73 -5.98 4.73 19.08
N ARG A 74 -6.00 5.47 17.97
CA ARG A 74 -7.06 6.43 17.69
C ARG A 74 -8.45 5.80 17.72
N ILE A 75 -8.63 4.63 17.10
CA ILE A 75 -9.93 3.92 17.11
C ILE A 75 -10.34 3.54 18.53
N SER A 76 -9.40 3.08 19.36
CA SER A 76 -9.70 2.65 20.72
C SER A 76 -10.18 3.78 21.64
N GLU A 77 -9.91 5.03 21.27
CA GLU A 77 -10.30 6.24 22.00
C GLU A 77 -11.69 6.78 21.57
N TYR A 78 -12.25 6.29 20.44
CA TYR A 78 -13.58 6.71 20.01
C TYR A 78 -14.68 6.07 20.88
N PRO A 79 -15.45 6.87 21.66
CA PRO A 79 -16.48 6.33 22.56
C PRO A 79 -17.57 5.55 21.84
N GLU A 80 -17.83 5.91 20.58
CA GLU A 80 -18.88 5.29 19.76
C GLU A 80 -18.45 3.97 19.12
N VAL A 81 -17.18 3.63 19.17
CA VAL A 81 -16.68 2.37 18.61
C VAL A 81 -16.73 1.29 19.71
N PRO A 82 -17.53 0.23 19.52
CA PRO A 82 -17.62 -0.82 20.51
C PRO A 82 -16.29 -1.56 20.67
N LYS A 83 -15.95 -1.94 21.88
CA LYS A 83 -14.74 -2.74 22.16
C LYS A 83 -14.76 -4.12 21.47
N THR A 84 -15.94 -4.59 21.08
CA THR A 84 -16.10 -5.82 20.30
C THR A 84 -16.74 -5.48 18.97
N LEU A 85 -15.94 -5.57 17.90
CA LEU A 85 -16.38 -5.35 16.52
C LEU A 85 -16.78 -6.69 15.87
N LYS A 86 -17.76 -6.68 14.98
CA LYS A 86 -18.12 -7.88 14.20
C LYS A 86 -17.02 -8.33 13.26
N GLY A 87 -16.32 -7.40 12.64
CA GLY A 87 -15.20 -7.67 11.75
C GLY A 87 -14.73 -6.43 11.03
N LEU A 88 -13.85 -6.64 10.03
CA LEU A 88 -13.35 -5.60 9.15
C LEU A 88 -13.98 -5.73 7.77
N ILE A 89 -14.40 -4.60 7.19
CA ILE A 89 -14.90 -4.48 5.83
C ILE A 89 -13.97 -3.55 5.06
N PHE A 90 -13.63 -3.90 3.83
CA PHE A 90 -12.71 -3.13 3.01
C PHE A 90 -13.44 -2.56 1.78
N ASP A 91 -13.29 -1.26 1.55
CA ASP A 91 -13.72 -0.62 0.32
C ASP A 91 -12.49 -0.31 -0.54
N GLU A 92 -12.32 -1.11 -1.58
CA GLU A 92 -11.24 -0.97 -2.56
C GLU A 92 -11.74 -0.32 -3.87
N SER A 93 -12.97 0.21 -3.89
CA SER A 93 -13.63 0.66 -5.12
C SER A 93 -13.00 1.88 -5.79
N LEU A 94 -12.08 2.57 -5.10
CA LEU A 94 -11.30 3.66 -5.69
C LEU A 94 -10.23 3.18 -6.67
N PHE A 95 -9.90 1.87 -6.66
CA PHE A 95 -8.99 1.25 -7.61
C PHE A 95 -9.77 0.30 -8.51
N GLY A 96 -9.38 0.26 -9.79
CA GLY A 96 -9.89 -0.71 -10.76
C GLY A 96 -8.93 -1.88 -10.91
N ASP A 97 -8.86 -2.45 -12.12
CA ASP A 97 -7.88 -3.49 -12.41
C ASP A 97 -6.47 -2.88 -12.46
N VAL A 98 -5.65 -3.30 -11.52
CA VAL A 98 -4.24 -2.90 -11.35
C VAL A 98 -3.30 -4.09 -11.54
N SER A 99 -3.77 -5.15 -12.17
CA SER A 99 -2.92 -6.27 -12.61
C SER A 99 -1.94 -5.84 -13.71
N ASN A 100 -0.81 -6.54 -13.81
CA ASN A 100 0.19 -6.35 -14.86
C ASN A 100 0.78 -4.91 -14.95
N LEU A 101 1.12 -4.34 -13.82
CA LEU A 101 1.81 -3.04 -13.77
C LEU A 101 3.29 -3.16 -14.19
N PRO A 102 3.91 -2.08 -14.70
CA PRO A 102 5.33 -2.07 -15.07
C PRO A 102 6.24 -2.52 -13.94
N GLY A 103 7.20 -3.39 -14.26
CA GLY A 103 8.18 -3.92 -13.31
C GLY A 103 7.63 -4.95 -12.31
N GLN A 104 6.40 -5.40 -12.49
CA GLN A 104 5.78 -6.48 -11.73
C GLN A 104 5.97 -7.81 -12.43
N GLY A 105 6.58 -8.79 -11.75
CA GLY A 105 6.69 -10.19 -12.19
C GLY A 105 5.79 -11.10 -11.36
N ARG A 106 6.05 -12.42 -11.45
CA ARG A 106 5.28 -13.44 -10.72
C ARG A 106 6.08 -14.16 -9.64
N SER A 107 7.28 -13.69 -9.32
CA SER A 107 8.10 -14.29 -8.27
C SER A 107 7.63 -13.88 -6.86
N LEU A 108 8.20 -14.48 -5.82
CA LEU A 108 7.97 -14.04 -4.44
C LEU A 108 8.84 -12.83 -4.04
N ASN A 109 9.55 -12.24 -5.00
CA ASN A 109 10.39 -11.09 -4.76
C ASN A 109 9.53 -9.88 -4.35
N PRO A 110 9.95 -9.06 -3.37
CA PRO A 110 9.26 -7.82 -3.00
C PRO A 110 9.01 -6.85 -4.15
N TYR A 111 9.85 -6.86 -5.19
CA TYR A 111 9.66 -6.02 -6.39
C TYR A 111 8.39 -6.37 -7.18
N ASP A 112 7.88 -7.58 -6.98
CA ASP A 112 6.68 -8.11 -7.66
C ASP A 112 5.41 -7.95 -6.80
N ALA A 113 5.48 -7.20 -5.70
CA ALA A 113 4.35 -6.98 -4.80
C ALA A 113 3.17 -6.31 -5.53
N PRO A 114 1.95 -6.87 -5.43
CA PRO A 114 0.79 -6.30 -6.09
C PRO A 114 0.37 -4.97 -5.47
N ASN A 115 -0.05 -4.04 -6.32
CA ASN A 115 -0.63 -2.77 -5.93
C ASN A 115 -2.13 -2.92 -5.61
N GLY A 116 -2.72 -1.93 -4.92
CA GLY A 116 -4.14 -1.94 -4.57
C GLY A 116 -4.57 -0.69 -3.83
N ALA A 117 -5.87 -0.54 -3.62
CA ALA A 117 -6.42 0.58 -2.86
C ALA A 117 -6.02 0.52 -1.39
N LEU A 118 -5.95 -0.68 -0.83
CA LEU A 118 -5.59 -0.91 0.57
C LEU A 118 -4.59 -2.06 0.66
N VAL A 119 -3.36 -1.75 1.01
CA VAL A 119 -2.26 -2.70 1.17
C VAL A 119 -1.41 -2.33 2.38
N SER A 120 -0.89 -3.32 3.08
CA SER A 120 -0.06 -3.11 4.27
C SER A 120 1.39 -3.52 4.01
N ASN A 121 2.34 -2.79 4.59
CA ASN A 121 3.77 -3.12 4.57
C ASN A 121 4.30 -3.39 3.15
N PHE A 122 3.94 -2.51 2.18
CA PHE A 122 4.29 -2.65 0.75
C PHE A 122 3.79 -3.96 0.12
N ASN A 123 2.73 -4.54 0.67
CA ASN A 123 2.21 -5.86 0.31
C ASN A 123 3.27 -6.97 0.40
N THR A 124 4.10 -6.89 1.43
CA THR A 124 5.17 -7.84 1.76
C THR A 124 5.10 -8.29 3.21
N ILE A 125 5.73 -9.42 3.50
CA ILE A 125 6.03 -9.88 4.84
C ILE A 125 7.55 -10.00 5.01
N PHE A 126 8.06 -9.69 6.21
CA PHE A 126 9.47 -9.89 6.54
C PHE A 126 9.58 -10.79 7.76
N VAL A 127 10.11 -11.98 7.58
CA VAL A 127 10.16 -13.03 8.59
C VAL A 127 11.57 -13.57 8.78
N HIS A 128 11.85 -14.07 9.98
CA HIS A 128 13.01 -14.87 10.29
C HIS A 128 12.56 -16.30 10.60
N LYS A 129 13.00 -17.26 9.75
CA LYS A 129 12.78 -18.68 9.97
C LYS A 129 14.02 -19.28 10.60
N HIS A 130 13.87 -19.86 11.79
CA HIS A 130 14.94 -20.51 12.53
C HIS A 130 15.23 -21.91 11.99
N GLN A 131 16.40 -22.49 12.35
CA GLN A 131 16.80 -23.86 11.98
C GLN A 131 15.78 -24.92 12.46
N ASN A 132 15.16 -24.70 13.61
CA ASN A 132 14.12 -25.59 14.17
C ASN A 132 12.73 -25.40 13.53
N GLY A 133 12.63 -24.61 12.47
CA GLY A 133 11.37 -24.33 11.76
C GLY A 133 10.48 -23.23 12.38
N LYS A 134 10.80 -22.72 13.58
CA LYS A 134 10.06 -21.62 14.19
C LYS A 134 10.17 -20.36 13.32
N VAL A 135 9.07 -19.66 13.13
CA VAL A 135 9.00 -18.38 12.39
C VAL A 135 8.73 -17.26 13.39
N GLN A 136 9.38 -16.14 13.19
CA GLN A 136 9.10 -14.89 13.91
C GLN A 136 9.14 -13.71 12.94
N SER A 137 8.54 -12.59 13.30
CA SER A 137 8.68 -11.34 12.56
C SER A 137 10.16 -10.92 12.56
N ALA A 138 10.66 -10.46 11.42
CA ALA A 138 12.00 -9.88 11.32
C ALA A 138 11.99 -8.36 11.57
N GLU A 139 10.80 -7.78 11.77
CA GLU A 139 10.55 -6.38 12.14
C GLU A 139 9.90 -6.35 13.52
N PRO A 140 10.58 -5.78 14.56
CA PRO A 140 10.08 -5.80 15.93
C PRO A 140 8.70 -5.14 16.10
N GLN A 141 8.42 -4.10 15.32
CA GLN A 141 7.16 -3.34 15.33
C GLN A 141 6.01 -4.03 14.60
N THR A 142 6.28 -5.12 13.87
CA THR A 142 5.28 -5.83 13.07
C THR A 142 4.88 -7.14 13.74
N PRO A 143 3.63 -7.30 14.19
CA PRO A 143 3.13 -8.56 14.72
C PRO A 143 3.26 -9.71 13.73
N LEU A 144 3.64 -10.88 14.21
CA LEU A 144 3.66 -12.09 13.39
C LEU A 144 2.21 -12.56 13.15
N THR A 145 1.78 -12.56 11.90
CA THR A 145 0.43 -13.00 11.53
C THR A 145 0.37 -14.48 11.18
N PRO A 146 -0.80 -15.16 11.34
CA PRO A 146 -0.99 -16.55 10.90
C PRO A 146 -0.67 -16.78 9.43
N SER A 147 -1.07 -15.85 8.55
CA SER A 147 -0.73 -15.91 7.12
C SER A 147 0.77 -15.83 6.86
N ALA A 148 1.49 -14.96 7.59
CA ALA A 148 2.94 -14.87 7.47
C ALA A 148 3.64 -16.19 7.85
N VAL A 149 3.18 -16.86 8.91
CA VAL A 149 3.65 -18.20 9.28
C VAL A 149 3.36 -19.21 8.17
N GLU A 150 2.12 -19.22 7.65
CA GLU A 150 1.70 -20.12 6.58
C GLU A 150 2.56 -19.99 5.33
N TRP A 151 2.74 -18.76 4.84
CA TRP A 151 3.49 -18.50 3.61
C TRP A 151 5.00 -18.72 3.76
N SER A 152 5.49 -18.70 4.99
CA SER A 152 6.90 -18.98 5.30
C SER A 152 7.25 -20.47 5.40
N ARG A 153 6.27 -21.38 5.36
CA ARG A 153 6.51 -22.82 5.60
C ARG A 153 7.58 -23.43 4.69
N LYS A 154 7.59 -23.04 3.42
CA LYS A 154 8.52 -23.58 2.40
C LYS A 154 9.85 -22.82 2.30
N LEU A 155 10.03 -21.73 3.06
CA LEU A 155 11.29 -20.98 3.05
C LEU A 155 12.39 -21.77 3.77
N LYS A 156 13.63 -21.58 3.34
CA LYS A 156 14.81 -22.09 4.07
C LYS A 156 15.01 -21.28 5.37
N PRO A 157 15.77 -21.80 6.35
CA PRO A 157 16.19 -20.99 7.49
C PRO A 157 16.89 -19.70 7.07
N GLY A 158 16.60 -18.58 7.76
CA GLY A 158 17.15 -17.26 7.45
C GLY A 158 16.09 -16.16 7.49
N LYS A 159 16.52 -14.92 7.19
CA LYS A 159 15.63 -13.76 7.05
C LYS A 159 15.16 -13.64 5.61
N HIS A 160 13.85 -13.48 5.41
CA HIS A 160 13.22 -13.42 4.11
C HIS A 160 12.17 -12.31 4.06
N ARG A 161 12.33 -11.37 3.12
CA ARG A 161 11.25 -10.47 2.72
C ARG A 161 10.66 -11.01 1.43
N ILE A 162 9.40 -11.38 1.47
CA ILE A 162 8.66 -11.89 0.31
C ILE A 162 7.38 -11.09 0.11
N ARG A 163 6.95 -10.97 -1.15
CA ARG A 163 5.64 -10.41 -1.44
C ARG A 163 4.52 -11.32 -0.92
N ILE A 164 3.37 -10.76 -0.64
CA ILE A 164 2.17 -11.53 -0.36
C ILE A 164 1.81 -12.34 -1.61
N PRO A 165 1.58 -13.66 -1.47
CA PRO A 165 1.22 -14.51 -2.61
C PRO A 165 -0.03 -14.02 -3.34
N GLU A 166 -0.09 -14.27 -4.65
CA GLU A 166 -1.28 -14.00 -5.44
C GLU A 166 -2.50 -14.78 -4.89
N GLY A 167 -3.64 -14.15 -4.97
CA GLY A 167 -4.91 -14.68 -4.51
C GLY A 167 -5.85 -13.56 -4.16
N SER A 168 -7.08 -13.66 -4.60
CA SER A 168 -8.06 -12.56 -4.63
C SER A 168 -8.30 -11.85 -3.30
N ARG A 169 -7.81 -12.38 -2.18
CA ARG A 169 -8.02 -11.81 -0.83
C ARG A 169 -6.80 -11.91 0.09
N ASN A 170 -5.64 -12.32 -0.41
CA ASN A 170 -4.47 -12.53 0.46
C ASN A 170 -3.97 -11.23 1.09
N SER A 171 -3.95 -10.12 0.33
CA SER A 171 -3.58 -8.79 0.87
C SER A 171 -4.55 -8.35 1.98
N LEU A 172 -5.86 -8.50 1.76
CA LEU A 172 -6.88 -8.14 2.76
C LEU A 172 -6.82 -9.08 3.98
N ARG A 173 -6.55 -10.37 3.77
CA ARG A 173 -6.35 -11.33 4.86
C ARG A 173 -5.18 -10.91 5.74
N TYR A 174 -4.04 -10.61 5.12
CA TYR A 174 -2.86 -10.12 5.87
C TYR A 174 -3.14 -8.83 6.62
N THR A 175 -3.76 -7.85 5.95
CA THR A 175 -4.15 -6.58 6.58
C THR A 175 -5.12 -6.82 7.75
N THR A 176 -6.11 -7.72 7.60
CA THR A 176 -7.04 -8.06 8.67
C THR A 176 -6.32 -8.66 9.89
N GLU A 177 -5.44 -9.63 9.65
CA GLU A 177 -4.68 -10.30 10.73
C GLU A 177 -3.73 -9.31 11.43
N LEU A 178 -3.03 -8.47 10.66
CA LEU A 178 -2.12 -7.45 11.18
C LEU A 178 -2.86 -6.40 12.03
N PHE A 179 -3.90 -5.81 11.47
CA PHE A 179 -4.66 -4.77 12.16
C PHE A 179 -5.42 -5.32 13.36
N SER A 180 -5.94 -6.55 13.27
CA SER A 180 -6.54 -7.24 14.41
C SER A 180 -5.58 -7.37 15.59
N ALA A 181 -4.31 -7.68 15.34
CA ALA A 181 -3.30 -7.78 16.40
C ALA A 181 -3.11 -6.42 17.12
N PHE A 182 -3.00 -5.32 16.39
CA PHE A 182 -2.90 -3.98 16.99
C PHE A 182 -4.16 -3.56 17.74
N LEU A 183 -5.35 -3.89 17.22
CA LEU A 183 -6.62 -3.63 17.93
C LEU A 183 -6.70 -4.43 19.23
N GLU A 184 -6.27 -5.69 19.23
CA GLU A 184 -6.23 -6.56 20.41
C GLU A 184 -5.28 -6.00 21.50
N GLU A 185 -4.14 -5.43 21.12
CA GLU A 185 -3.22 -4.73 22.04
C GLU A 185 -3.89 -3.53 22.72
N LYS A 186 -4.91 -2.92 22.09
CA LYS A 186 -5.71 -1.82 22.64
C LYS A 186 -6.99 -2.29 23.36
N GLY A 187 -7.09 -3.58 23.65
CA GLY A 187 -8.25 -4.16 24.33
C GLY A 187 -9.52 -4.27 23.48
N MET A 188 -9.40 -4.17 22.18
CA MET A 188 -10.50 -4.37 21.24
C MET A 188 -10.50 -5.80 20.69
N ARG A 189 -11.66 -6.30 20.30
CA ARG A 189 -11.82 -7.67 19.81
C ARG A 189 -12.57 -7.69 18.48
N LEU A 190 -12.13 -8.53 17.54
CA LEU A 190 -12.89 -8.89 16.34
C LEU A 190 -13.56 -10.25 16.53
N LEU A 191 -14.87 -10.34 16.27
CA LEU A 191 -15.60 -11.62 16.26
C LEU A 191 -15.25 -12.43 15.03
N SER A 192 -14.97 -11.77 13.91
CA SER A 192 -14.52 -12.40 12.68
C SER A 192 -13.21 -11.77 12.20
N LYS A 193 -12.19 -12.60 11.97
CA LYS A 193 -10.93 -12.23 11.30
C LYS A 193 -10.94 -12.57 9.81
N LYS A 194 -12.12 -12.89 9.25
CA LYS A 194 -12.30 -13.10 7.81
C LYS A 194 -12.59 -11.75 7.16
N PRO A 195 -11.77 -11.30 6.18
CA PRO A 195 -12.02 -10.03 5.50
C PRO A 195 -13.33 -10.08 4.72
N ASP A 196 -14.06 -8.99 4.75
CA ASP A 196 -15.21 -8.74 3.89
C ASP A 196 -14.94 -7.52 3.00
N SER A 197 -15.65 -7.39 1.88
CA SER A 197 -15.44 -6.29 0.94
C SER A 197 -16.76 -5.75 0.41
N ARG A 198 -16.96 -4.45 0.53
CA ARG A 198 -18.05 -3.71 -0.10
C ARG A 198 -17.73 -2.23 -0.16
N LYS A 199 -18.42 -1.52 -1.03
CA LYS A 199 -18.37 -0.05 -1.05
C LYS A 199 -18.99 0.55 0.23
N VAL A 200 -18.49 1.73 0.62
CA VAL A 200 -19.11 2.57 1.63
C VAL A 200 -20.54 2.91 1.20
N LYS A 201 -21.46 2.85 2.15
CA LYS A 201 -22.88 3.22 1.98
C LYS A 201 -23.17 4.54 2.69
N ALA A 202 -24.26 5.17 2.36
CA ALA A 202 -24.71 6.39 3.03
C ALA A 202 -25.03 6.18 4.53
N SER A 203 -25.36 4.95 4.92
CA SER A 203 -25.61 4.59 6.32
C SER A 203 -24.31 4.30 7.14
N ASP A 204 -23.15 4.19 6.49
CA ASP A 204 -21.87 4.01 7.21
C ASP A 204 -21.41 5.37 7.76
N ARG A 205 -21.20 5.45 9.05
CA ARG A 205 -20.80 6.68 9.71
C ARG A 205 -19.31 6.88 9.63
N LEU A 206 -18.85 7.96 9.01
CA LEU A 206 -17.44 8.34 8.99
C LEU A 206 -16.99 8.65 10.42
N LEU A 207 -15.97 7.93 10.88
CA LEU A 207 -15.31 8.19 12.16
C LEU A 207 -14.23 9.27 11.99
N PHE A 208 -13.29 9.01 11.08
CA PHE A 208 -12.20 9.93 10.74
C PHE A 208 -11.52 9.56 9.43
N VAL A 209 -10.74 10.51 8.95
CA VAL A 209 -9.72 10.29 7.92
C VAL A 209 -8.36 10.24 8.61
N HIS A 210 -7.62 9.16 8.39
CA HIS A 210 -6.21 9.08 8.76
C HIS A 210 -5.38 9.59 7.60
N TYR A 211 -4.48 10.52 7.85
CA TYR A 211 -3.47 10.97 6.91
C TYR A 211 -2.13 10.37 7.31
N ASN A 212 -1.46 9.67 6.39
CA ASN A 212 -0.16 9.08 6.66
C ASN A 212 0.81 10.09 7.27
N GLN A 213 1.61 9.67 8.23
CA GLN A 213 2.58 10.55 8.89
C GLN A 213 3.68 11.03 7.94
N ARG A 214 3.94 10.29 6.86
CA ARG A 214 4.91 10.67 5.82
C ARG A 214 4.26 11.57 4.78
N LYS A 215 4.99 12.61 4.41
CA LYS A 215 4.68 13.48 3.28
C LYS A 215 5.11 12.83 1.96
N LEU A 216 4.63 13.36 0.85
CA LEU A 216 4.97 12.85 -0.47
C LEU A 216 6.49 12.91 -0.77
N ASP A 217 7.21 13.91 -0.27
CA ASP A 217 8.66 14.00 -0.46
C ASP A 217 9.38 12.82 0.21
N GLU A 218 9.00 12.44 1.44
CA GLU A 218 9.54 11.26 2.13
C GLU A 218 9.16 9.95 1.42
N VAL A 219 7.94 9.88 0.85
CA VAL A 219 7.49 8.74 0.03
C VAL A 219 8.35 8.61 -1.24
N VAL A 220 8.62 9.72 -1.91
CA VAL A 220 9.46 9.77 -3.11
C VAL A 220 10.91 9.46 -2.77
N GLU A 221 11.43 9.95 -1.66
CA GLU A 221 12.77 9.58 -1.16
C GLU A 221 12.90 8.07 -1.00
N GLY A 222 11.95 7.41 -0.32
CA GLY A 222 11.93 5.96 -0.17
C GLY A 222 11.82 5.23 -1.50
N MET A 223 11.00 5.73 -2.44
CA MET A 223 10.92 5.18 -3.80
C MET A 223 12.27 5.21 -4.52
N MET A 224 12.97 6.34 -4.45
CA MET A 224 14.24 6.53 -5.16
C MET A 224 15.39 5.78 -4.51
N ALA A 225 15.51 5.84 -3.17
CA ALA A 225 16.59 5.19 -2.41
C ALA A 225 16.63 3.67 -2.62
N TYR A 226 15.46 3.04 -2.67
CA TYR A 226 15.33 1.58 -2.83
C TYR A 226 14.90 1.15 -4.24
N SER A 227 14.77 2.09 -5.18
CA SER A 227 14.24 1.82 -6.52
C SER A 227 12.91 1.04 -6.50
N ASN A 228 12.02 1.40 -5.57
CA ASN A 228 10.82 0.63 -5.24
C ASN A 228 9.74 0.75 -6.34
N ASN A 229 9.43 -0.37 -7.02
CA ASN A 229 8.43 -0.42 -8.08
C ASN A 229 7.00 -0.29 -7.54
N PHE A 230 6.73 -0.88 -6.36
CA PHE A 230 5.40 -0.80 -5.73
C PHE A 230 5.01 0.66 -5.47
N ILE A 231 5.92 1.45 -4.85
CA ILE A 231 5.67 2.88 -4.58
C ILE A 231 5.48 3.64 -5.91
N ALA A 232 6.36 3.42 -6.90
CA ALA A 232 6.25 4.10 -8.18
C ALA A 232 4.89 3.85 -8.87
N ASN A 233 4.42 2.61 -8.85
CA ASN A 233 3.13 2.23 -9.42
C ASN A 233 1.96 2.84 -8.62
N GLN A 234 2.03 2.88 -7.28
CA GLN A 234 1.00 3.53 -6.45
C GLN A 234 0.91 5.03 -6.77
N LEU A 235 2.05 5.73 -6.90
CA LEU A 235 2.08 7.15 -7.26
C LEU A 235 1.49 7.38 -8.67
N LEU A 236 1.83 6.53 -9.63
CA LEU A 236 1.26 6.58 -10.99
C LEU A 236 -0.27 6.43 -10.97
N LEU A 237 -0.76 5.42 -10.25
CA LEU A 237 -2.19 5.13 -10.13
C LEU A 237 -2.94 6.26 -9.43
N TYR A 238 -2.38 6.75 -8.32
CA TYR A 238 -2.98 7.83 -7.56
C TYR A 238 -3.01 9.14 -8.34
N GLY A 239 -1.92 9.50 -9.01
CA GLY A 239 -1.85 10.68 -9.87
C GLY A 239 -2.89 10.65 -10.99
N GLY A 240 -3.07 9.49 -11.63
CA GLY A 240 -4.11 9.28 -12.63
C GLY A 240 -5.52 9.44 -12.07
N MET A 241 -5.77 8.86 -10.90
CA MET A 241 -7.07 8.99 -10.21
C MET A 241 -7.35 10.44 -9.76
N LYS A 242 -6.33 11.16 -9.31
CA LYS A 242 -6.48 12.54 -8.84
C LYS A 242 -6.92 13.49 -9.96
N ILE A 243 -6.44 13.28 -11.18
CA ILE A 243 -6.74 14.12 -12.35
C ILE A 243 -8.01 13.65 -13.09
N ASP A 244 -8.12 12.35 -13.38
CA ASP A 244 -9.19 11.81 -14.23
C ASP A 244 -10.34 11.15 -13.40
N GLY A 245 -10.32 11.27 -12.06
CA GLY A 245 -11.29 10.66 -11.16
C GLY A 245 -11.12 9.15 -10.97
N PRO A 246 -11.79 8.55 -9.96
CA PRO A 246 -11.77 7.10 -9.75
C PRO A 246 -12.47 6.34 -10.91
N PRO A 247 -12.19 5.04 -11.10
CA PRO A 247 -11.19 4.28 -10.37
C PRO A 247 -9.77 4.56 -10.86
N ALA A 248 -8.78 4.36 -9.97
CA ALA A 248 -7.37 4.36 -10.33
C ALA A 248 -7.07 3.15 -11.24
N VAL A 249 -6.55 3.41 -12.43
CA VAL A 249 -6.16 2.39 -13.41
C VAL A 249 -4.88 2.83 -14.14
N PRO A 250 -4.05 1.89 -14.63
CA PRO A 250 -2.78 2.20 -15.28
C PRO A 250 -2.92 3.20 -16.44
N LYS A 251 -3.98 3.07 -17.25
CA LYS A 251 -4.25 3.93 -18.40
C LYS A 251 -4.35 5.41 -18.02
N LYS A 252 -5.03 5.74 -16.91
CA LYS A 252 -5.16 7.12 -16.42
C LYS A 252 -3.81 7.66 -15.94
N GLY A 253 -3.07 6.87 -15.15
CA GLY A 253 -1.75 7.25 -14.69
C GLY A 253 -0.77 7.51 -15.83
N LEU A 254 -0.72 6.63 -16.83
CA LEU A 254 0.12 6.79 -18.01
C LEU A 254 -0.27 8.01 -18.86
N LYS A 255 -1.57 8.33 -18.95
CA LYS A 255 -2.04 9.54 -19.65
C LYS A 255 -1.50 10.80 -18.95
N VAL A 256 -1.64 10.88 -17.63
CA VAL A 256 -1.15 12.02 -16.84
C VAL A 256 0.38 12.13 -16.94
N LEU A 257 1.09 11.01 -16.81
CA LEU A 257 2.54 10.97 -16.92
C LEU A 257 3.01 11.47 -18.29
N LYS A 258 2.38 11.03 -19.40
CA LYS A 258 2.72 11.49 -20.76
C LYS A 258 2.44 12.97 -20.97
N HIS A 259 1.42 13.51 -20.35
CA HIS A 259 1.12 14.94 -20.45
C HIS A 259 2.10 15.81 -19.64
N HIS A 260 2.70 15.22 -18.60
CA HIS A 260 3.66 15.90 -17.74
C HIS A 260 5.08 15.92 -18.34
N LEU A 261 5.42 14.96 -19.21
CA LEU A 261 6.72 14.88 -19.92
C LEU A 261 6.75 15.76 -21.16
#